data_6ebc708a469ba2b1ad7cac902aafefc5
#
_entry.id   6ebc708a469ba2b1ad7cac902aafefc5
#
_cell.length_a   1.000
_cell.length_b   1.000
_cell.length_c   1.000
_cell.angle_alpha   90.00
_cell.angle_beta   90.00
_cell.angle_gamma   90.00
#
_symmetry.space_group_name_H-M   'P 1'
#
loop_
_entity.id
_entity.type
_entity.pdbx_description
1 polymer ?
#
loop_
_entity_poly.entity_id
_entity_poly.type
_entity_poly.pdbx_seq_one_letter_code
_entity_poly.pdbx_strand_id
1 'polypeptide(L)'
;MPAAIAHTCVTSPPYFGQRDYKDPRQIGLEVTPTAYVAKLVAVFREVRRVLRDDGTLWLNLGDSYGTNTKQLLGIPWKVAFALQDDGWVLRQDIIWHKSNAMPEKVRDRCTNAHEYIFLLAKFKNYYFDHEAMQEPVAESSRVSTARELNPMQSSFETAPRLTQVRLKVRARTGKNALRGQGHFSKGGTVPANRSGRDMQEIGGDSGMRNKRSVWRVATTPYAGSHLATFPSQLIEPCILAGAPVNGVVLDPFFGTGTTGEVAQSLGRSFIGCELDAAYEPVQKQRLGQRGLKFEEP
;
A
#
# COMPACT_ATOMS: atom_id res chain seq x y z
N MET A 1 -25.51 -5.69 -8.87
CA MET A 1 -24.96 -6.71 -7.95
C MET A 1 -25.68 -6.67 -6.61
N PRO A 2 -25.92 -7.82 -5.94
CA PRO A 2 -26.41 -7.83 -4.57
C PRO A 2 -25.45 -7.10 -3.62
N ALA A 3 -25.95 -6.67 -2.45
CA ALA A 3 -25.12 -6.11 -1.39
C ALA A 3 -24.39 -7.22 -0.61
N ALA A 4 -23.28 -6.89 0.05
CA ALA A 4 -22.57 -7.72 1.01
C ALA A 4 -22.13 -9.12 0.48
N ILE A 5 -21.68 -9.20 -0.78
CA ILE A 5 -21.24 -10.46 -1.40
C ILE A 5 -19.73 -10.58 -1.53
N ALA A 6 -18.99 -9.49 -1.68
CA ALA A 6 -17.54 -9.50 -1.88
C ALA A 6 -16.79 -9.35 -0.55
N HIS A 7 -15.72 -10.10 -0.38
CA HIS A 7 -14.86 -10.05 0.80
C HIS A 7 -13.83 -8.93 0.70
N THR A 8 -13.27 -8.73 -0.49
CA THR A 8 -12.31 -7.67 -0.75
C THR A 8 -12.49 -7.11 -2.15
N CYS A 9 -12.13 -5.85 -2.34
CA CYS A 9 -11.96 -5.23 -3.64
C CYS A 9 -10.47 -4.92 -3.83
N VAL A 10 -9.90 -5.36 -4.96
CA VAL A 10 -8.51 -5.06 -5.35
C VAL A 10 -8.55 -4.47 -6.73
N THR A 11 -8.15 -3.21 -6.89
CA THR A 11 -8.40 -2.49 -8.14
C THR A 11 -7.43 -1.34 -8.38
N SER A 12 -7.32 -0.94 -9.66
CA SER A 12 -6.62 0.27 -10.12
C SER A 12 -7.49 0.98 -11.15
N PRO A 13 -8.17 2.07 -10.81
CA PRO A 13 -8.98 2.83 -11.76
C PRO A 13 -8.10 3.52 -12.80
N PRO A 14 -8.67 4.00 -13.92
CA PRO A 14 -7.98 4.87 -14.86
C PRO A 14 -7.42 6.11 -14.15
N TYR A 15 -6.14 6.45 -14.41
CA TYR A 15 -5.50 7.59 -13.77
C TYR A 15 -5.87 8.91 -14.44
N PHE A 16 -5.96 9.97 -13.64
CA PHE A 16 -6.34 11.29 -14.10
C PHE A 16 -5.38 11.83 -15.18
N GLY A 17 -5.95 12.18 -16.34
CA GLY A 17 -5.23 12.82 -17.47
C GLY A 17 -4.22 11.92 -18.20
N GLN A 18 -4.22 10.59 -17.96
CA GLN A 18 -3.18 9.73 -18.54
C GLN A 18 -3.62 8.99 -19.81
N ARG A 19 -4.85 8.54 -19.90
CA ARG A 19 -5.29 7.67 -21.00
C ARG A 19 -6.67 8.02 -21.51
N ASP A 20 -6.80 8.00 -22.84
CA ASP A 20 -8.07 8.07 -23.53
C ASP A 20 -8.41 6.69 -24.10
N TYR A 21 -9.41 6.03 -23.48
CA TYR A 21 -9.94 4.73 -23.91
C TYR A 21 -11.00 4.85 -25.00
N LYS A 22 -11.27 6.08 -25.53
CA LYS A 22 -12.22 6.35 -26.59
C LYS A 22 -13.69 6.02 -26.24
N ASP A 23 -14.02 5.87 -24.98
CA ASP A 23 -15.40 5.72 -24.50
C ASP A 23 -15.84 7.00 -23.75
N PRO A 24 -16.95 7.65 -24.15
CA PRO A 24 -17.41 8.88 -23.49
C PRO A 24 -17.82 8.68 -22.02
N ARG A 25 -18.04 7.45 -21.60
CA ARG A 25 -18.37 7.10 -20.20
C ARG A 25 -17.14 6.86 -19.34
N GLN A 26 -15.93 6.87 -19.93
CA GLN A 26 -14.69 6.60 -19.19
C GLN A 26 -14.48 7.59 -18.05
N ILE A 27 -13.76 7.15 -17.04
CA ILE A 27 -13.18 7.95 -15.95
C ILE A 27 -11.72 8.21 -16.29
N GLY A 28 -11.18 9.38 -15.87
CA GLY A 28 -9.77 9.75 -16.04
C GLY A 28 -9.55 10.96 -16.94
N LEU A 29 -10.55 11.41 -17.71
CA LEU A 29 -10.47 12.58 -18.59
C LEU A 29 -11.36 13.76 -18.13
N GLU A 30 -11.69 13.82 -16.86
CA GLU A 30 -12.44 14.93 -16.29
C GLU A 30 -11.65 16.25 -16.43
N VAL A 31 -12.39 17.35 -16.54
CA VAL A 31 -11.77 18.69 -16.70
C VAL A 31 -10.92 19.08 -15.47
N THR A 32 -11.32 18.60 -14.29
CA THR A 32 -10.64 18.95 -13.03
C THR A 32 -10.37 17.71 -12.17
N PRO A 33 -9.29 17.75 -11.38
CA PRO A 33 -9.03 16.72 -10.35
C PRO A 33 -10.21 16.49 -9.42
N THR A 34 -10.92 17.55 -9.03
CA THR A 34 -12.09 17.46 -8.14
C THR A 34 -13.23 16.68 -8.76
N ALA A 35 -13.52 16.89 -10.06
CA ALA A 35 -14.54 16.14 -10.78
C ALA A 35 -14.18 14.65 -10.91
N TYR A 36 -12.91 14.35 -11.16
CA TYR A 36 -12.40 12.98 -11.18
C TYR A 36 -12.58 12.28 -9.82
N VAL A 37 -12.15 12.95 -8.74
CA VAL A 37 -12.29 12.41 -7.38
C VAL A 37 -13.76 12.14 -7.05
N ALA A 38 -14.66 13.06 -7.39
CA ALA A 38 -16.10 12.87 -7.16
C ALA A 38 -16.67 11.66 -7.90
N LYS A 39 -16.24 11.41 -9.15
CA LYS A 39 -16.64 10.21 -9.89
C LYS A 39 -16.12 8.93 -9.23
N LEU A 40 -14.88 8.90 -8.78
CA LEU A 40 -14.33 7.75 -8.09
C LEU A 40 -15.05 7.48 -6.77
N VAL A 41 -15.36 8.52 -5.99
CA VAL A 41 -16.15 8.38 -4.75
C VAL A 41 -17.51 7.73 -5.06
N ALA A 42 -18.19 8.15 -6.14
CA ALA A 42 -19.46 7.54 -6.55
C ALA A 42 -19.33 6.04 -6.85
N VAL A 43 -18.27 5.63 -7.57
CA VAL A 43 -17.98 4.21 -7.85
C VAL A 43 -17.70 3.46 -6.54
N PHE A 44 -16.88 4.02 -5.67
CA PHE A 44 -16.48 3.34 -4.43
C PHE A 44 -17.61 3.30 -3.37
N ARG A 45 -18.65 4.13 -3.47
CA ARG A 45 -19.91 3.95 -2.71
C ARG A 45 -20.60 2.65 -3.10
N GLU A 46 -20.66 2.34 -4.41
CA GLU A 46 -21.21 1.07 -4.88
C GLU A 46 -20.31 -0.12 -4.50
N VAL A 47 -19.01 0.02 -4.56
CA VAL A 47 -18.06 -0.99 -4.03
C VAL A 47 -18.34 -1.23 -2.54
N ARG A 48 -18.50 -0.16 -1.74
CA ARG A 48 -18.81 -0.26 -0.31
C ARG A 48 -20.12 -0.99 -0.03
N ARG A 49 -21.13 -0.80 -0.88
CA ARG A 49 -22.42 -1.50 -0.80
C ARG A 49 -22.27 -3.00 -1.09
N VAL A 50 -21.45 -3.35 -2.09
CA VAL A 50 -21.21 -4.74 -2.53
C VAL A 50 -20.28 -5.50 -1.59
N LEU A 51 -19.37 -4.81 -0.92
CA LEU A 51 -18.50 -5.41 0.10
C LEU A 51 -19.30 -5.84 1.33
N ARG A 52 -18.90 -6.97 1.90
CA ARG A 52 -19.33 -7.42 3.24
C ARG A 52 -18.98 -6.37 4.30
N ASP A 53 -19.58 -6.47 5.48
CA ASP A 53 -19.30 -5.51 6.55
C ASP A 53 -17.86 -5.61 7.08
N ASP A 54 -17.25 -6.78 6.98
CA ASP A 54 -15.84 -7.03 7.27
C ASP A 54 -14.91 -6.84 6.06
N GLY A 55 -15.44 -6.31 4.94
CA GLY A 55 -14.72 -6.19 3.66
C GLY A 55 -13.70 -5.06 3.61
N THR A 56 -12.70 -5.25 2.74
CA THR A 56 -11.59 -4.31 2.50
C THR A 56 -11.51 -3.85 1.05
N LEU A 57 -10.92 -2.68 0.83
CA LEU A 57 -10.58 -2.13 -0.47
C LEU A 57 -9.06 -1.88 -0.53
N TRP A 58 -8.40 -2.46 -1.53
CA TRP A 58 -7.01 -2.23 -1.87
C TRP A 58 -6.96 -1.45 -3.18
N LEU A 59 -6.69 -0.16 -3.07
CA LEU A 59 -6.79 0.80 -4.17
C LEU A 59 -5.41 1.24 -4.63
N ASN A 60 -5.00 0.80 -5.84
CA ASN A 60 -3.77 1.26 -6.46
C ASN A 60 -4.00 2.54 -7.26
N LEU A 61 -3.18 3.57 -7.03
CA LEU A 61 -3.24 4.86 -7.70
C LEU A 61 -1.85 5.44 -7.97
N GLY A 62 -1.65 5.91 -9.20
CA GLY A 62 -0.53 6.76 -9.57
C GLY A 62 -0.92 8.23 -9.58
N ASP A 63 0.06 9.11 -9.38
CA ASP A 63 -0.14 10.56 -9.44
C ASP A 63 0.10 11.11 -10.85
N SER A 64 -0.37 12.33 -11.08
CA SER A 64 -0.25 13.05 -12.34
C SER A 64 0.26 14.46 -12.12
N TYR A 65 0.82 15.05 -13.16
CA TYR A 65 1.27 16.44 -13.18
C TYR A 65 0.31 17.32 -13.98
N GLY A 66 0.09 18.54 -13.54
CA GLY A 66 -0.68 19.53 -14.27
C GLY A 66 0.02 19.94 -15.57
N THR A 67 -0.65 19.81 -16.70
CA THR A 67 -0.07 20.02 -18.04
C THR A 67 0.62 21.39 -18.19
N ASN A 68 0.01 22.44 -17.68
CA ASN A 68 0.52 23.81 -17.83
C ASN A 68 1.23 24.35 -16.57
N THR A 69 1.18 23.65 -15.45
CA THR A 69 1.68 24.15 -14.17
C THR A 69 2.90 23.41 -13.65
N LYS A 70 3.24 22.27 -14.24
CA LYS A 70 4.24 21.32 -13.74
C LYS A 70 3.98 20.86 -12.29
N GLN A 71 2.84 21.20 -11.72
CA GLN A 71 2.50 20.90 -10.34
C GLN A 71 2.13 19.42 -10.21
N LEU A 72 2.68 18.73 -9.21
CA LEU A 72 2.19 17.42 -8.80
C LEU A 72 0.79 17.59 -8.22
N LEU A 73 -0.18 16.85 -8.77
CA LEU A 73 -1.59 17.08 -8.45
C LEU A 73 -2.03 16.45 -7.12
N GLY A 74 -1.29 15.46 -6.60
CA GLY A 74 -1.62 14.76 -5.36
C GLY A 74 -2.88 13.91 -5.46
N ILE A 75 -3.18 13.39 -6.65
CA ILE A 75 -4.41 12.64 -6.95
C ILE A 75 -4.62 11.47 -5.99
N PRO A 76 -3.61 10.60 -5.71
CA PRO A 76 -3.81 9.45 -4.82
C PRO A 76 -4.33 9.85 -3.44
N TRP A 77 -3.73 10.86 -2.84
CA TRP A 77 -4.11 11.33 -1.51
C TRP A 77 -5.44 12.10 -1.50
N LYS A 78 -5.76 12.85 -2.57
CA LYS A 78 -7.09 13.48 -2.70
C LYS A 78 -8.21 12.44 -2.75
N VAL A 79 -7.99 11.34 -3.47
CA VAL A 79 -8.96 10.23 -3.52
C VAL A 79 -9.05 9.55 -2.15
N ALA A 80 -7.91 9.25 -1.51
CA ALA A 80 -7.90 8.60 -0.19
C ALA A 80 -8.65 9.42 0.87
N PHE A 81 -8.41 10.74 0.94
CA PHE A 81 -9.11 11.62 1.87
C PHE A 81 -10.59 11.77 1.53
N ALA A 82 -10.95 11.88 0.26
CA ALA A 82 -12.35 11.95 -0.14
C ALA A 82 -13.13 10.66 0.19
N LEU A 83 -12.49 9.50 0.06
CA LEU A 83 -13.08 8.24 0.51
C LEU A 83 -13.19 8.16 2.03
N GLN A 84 -12.20 8.68 2.78
CA GLN A 84 -12.26 8.78 4.23
C GLN A 84 -13.42 9.67 4.68
N ASP A 85 -13.61 10.83 4.03
CA ASP A 85 -14.73 11.75 4.28
C ASP A 85 -16.08 11.10 3.92
N ASP A 86 -16.10 10.18 2.93
CA ASP A 86 -17.27 9.39 2.52
C ASP A 86 -17.55 8.19 3.45
N GLY A 87 -16.80 8.06 4.55
CA GLY A 87 -17.04 7.08 5.61
C GLY A 87 -16.22 5.78 5.50
N TRP A 88 -15.24 5.70 4.62
CA TRP A 88 -14.28 4.60 4.63
C TRP A 88 -13.28 4.75 5.78
N VAL A 89 -12.80 3.65 6.31
CA VAL A 89 -11.71 3.65 7.30
C VAL A 89 -10.39 3.51 6.55
N LEU A 90 -9.65 4.60 6.36
CA LEU A 90 -8.30 4.57 5.78
C LEU A 90 -7.34 3.96 6.81
N ARG A 91 -6.82 2.77 6.50
CA ARG A 91 -5.99 1.98 7.42
C ARG A 91 -4.50 2.16 7.19
N GLN A 92 -4.08 2.19 5.93
CA GLN A 92 -2.66 2.24 5.59
C GLN A 92 -2.48 2.75 4.16
N ASP A 93 -1.38 3.47 3.95
CA ASP A 93 -0.74 3.68 2.66
C ASP A 93 0.41 2.70 2.49
N ILE A 94 0.55 2.17 1.29
CA ILE A 94 1.62 1.27 0.90
C ILE A 94 2.27 1.86 -0.34
N ILE A 95 3.59 1.96 -0.34
CA ILE A 95 4.37 2.42 -1.48
C ILE A 95 4.73 1.22 -2.37
N TRP A 96 4.20 1.18 -3.57
CA TRP A 96 4.73 0.30 -4.60
C TRP A 96 5.95 0.94 -5.23
N HIS A 97 7.15 0.52 -4.83
CA HIS A 97 8.40 0.92 -5.46
C HIS A 97 8.66 0.07 -6.71
N LYS A 98 8.63 0.71 -7.88
CA LYS A 98 8.91 0.11 -9.19
C LYS A 98 10.43 -0.03 -9.37
N SER A 99 10.96 -1.25 -9.20
CA SER A 99 12.41 -1.47 -9.27
C SER A 99 13.02 -1.23 -10.66
N ASN A 100 12.17 -1.20 -11.70
CA ASN A 100 12.51 -0.97 -13.10
C ASN A 100 11.73 0.22 -13.69
N ALA A 101 11.53 1.29 -12.90
CA ALA A 101 10.86 2.50 -13.39
C ALA A 101 11.55 3.01 -14.65
N MET A 102 10.73 3.35 -15.67
CA MET A 102 11.26 3.93 -16.91
C MET A 102 11.86 5.31 -16.64
N PRO A 103 13.05 5.62 -17.21
CA PRO A 103 13.63 6.95 -17.11
C PRO A 103 12.70 8.01 -17.71
N GLU A 104 12.53 9.12 -16.99
CA GLU A 104 11.80 10.28 -17.49
C GLU A 104 12.74 11.35 -18.03
N LYS A 105 12.37 11.96 -19.16
CA LYS A 105 13.17 13.04 -19.76
C LYS A 105 12.90 14.39 -19.06
N VAL A 106 13.03 14.43 -17.75
CA VAL A 106 12.86 15.64 -16.94
C VAL A 106 14.20 16.06 -16.32
N ARG A 107 14.38 17.38 -16.09
CA ARG A 107 15.64 17.91 -15.55
C ARG A 107 15.46 18.68 -14.25
N ASP A 108 14.24 18.88 -13.81
CA ASP A 108 13.86 19.72 -12.68
C ASP A 108 13.22 18.93 -11.52
N ARG A 109 13.22 17.60 -11.61
CA ARG A 109 12.79 16.69 -10.54
C ARG A 109 13.35 15.28 -10.74
N CYS A 110 13.25 14.46 -9.73
CA CYS A 110 13.57 13.03 -9.84
C CYS A 110 12.55 12.28 -10.70
N THR A 111 12.99 11.15 -11.28
CA THR A 111 12.09 10.18 -11.92
C THR A 111 11.11 9.64 -10.90
N ASN A 112 9.81 9.62 -11.24
CA ASN A 112 8.79 9.01 -10.40
C ASN A 112 8.89 7.48 -10.49
N ALA A 113 9.27 6.85 -9.39
CA ALA A 113 9.52 5.41 -9.32
C ALA A 113 8.55 4.68 -8.38
N HIS A 114 7.43 5.29 -8.00
CA HIS A 114 6.47 4.66 -7.11
C HIS A 114 5.02 5.01 -7.44
N GLU A 115 4.13 4.18 -6.93
CA GLU A 115 2.69 4.41 -6.84
C GLU A 115 2.21 4.09 -5.42
N TYR A 116 0.96 4.41 -5.14
CA TYR A 116 0.34 4.17 -3.83
C TYR A 116 -0.67 3.03 -3.92
N ILE A 117 -0.69 2.18 -2.89
CA ILE A 117 -1.80 1.27 -2.63
C ILE A 117 -2.38 1.70 -1.28
N PHE A 118 -3.66 2.05 -1.27
CA PHE A 118 -4.37 2.36 -0.03
C PHE A 118 -5.16 1.14 0.42
N LEU A 119 -4.96 0.77 1.68
CA LEU A 119 -5.85 -0.16 2.38
C LEU A 119 -6.94 0.65 3.07
N LEU A 120 -8.17 0.45 2.61
CA LEU A 120 -9.37 1.00 3.23
C LEU A 120 -10.27 -0.15 3.68
N ALA A 121 -11.00 0.06 4.76
CA ALA A 121 -11.96 -0.91 5.27
C ALA A 121 -13.36 -0.28 5.32
N LYS A 122 -14.40 -1.12 5.15
CA LYS A 122 -15.80 -0.67 5.25
C LYS A 122 -16.14 -0.21 6.67
N PHE A 123 -15.62 -0.90 7.68
CA PHE A 123 -15.77 -0.59 9.11
C PHE A 123 -14.44 -0.83 9.86
N LYS A 124 -14.38 -0.38 11.12
CA LYS A 124 -13.20 -0.54 11.98
C LYS A 124 -12.80 -2.00 12.25
N ASN A 125 -13.78 -2.89 12.26
CA ASN A 125 -13.56 -4.33 12.39
C ASN A 125 -13.68 -4.94 11.00
N TYR A 126 -12.60 -5.45 10.46
CA TYR A 126 -12.54 -6.00 9.11
C TYR A 126 -11.70 -7.28 9.10
N TYR A 127 -11.93 -8.11 8.08
CA TYR A 127 -11.12 -9.29 7.86
C TYR A 127 -9.72 -8.92 7.38
N PHE A 128 -8.72 -9.51 8.00
CA PHE A 128 -7.33 -9.35 7.60
C PHE A 128 -6.53 -10.60 8.00
N ASP A 129 -6.05 -11.34 7.00
CA ASP A 129 -5.18 -12.48 7.23
C ASP A 129 -3.76 -11.98 7.56
N HIS A 130 -3.47 -11.93 8.86
CA HIS A 130 -2.21 -11.46 9.38
C HIS A 130 -1.04 -12.38 9.00
N GLU A 131 -1.26 -13.70 8.96
CA GLU A 131 -0.22 -14.68 8.65
C GLU A 131 0.23 -14.55 7.20
N ALA A 132 -0.72 -14.35 6.27
CA ALA A 132 -0.43 -14.09 4.87
C ALA A 132 0.35 -12.78 4.63
N MET A 133 0.35 -11.87 5.61
CA MET A 133 1.04 -10.58 5.55
C MET A 133 2.33 -10.55 6.37
N GLN A 134 2.92 -11.71 6.63
CA GLN A 134 4.24 -11.79 7.24
C GLN A 134 5.35 -11.91 6.20
N GLU A 135 6.53 -11.37 6.56
CA GLU A 135 7.76 -11.53 5.80
C GLU A 135 8.88 -12.05 6.71
N PRO A 136 9.87 -12.79 6.18
CA PRO A 136 11.00 -13.25 6.99
C PRO A 136 11.78 -12.09 7.58
N VAL A 137 12.21 -12.26 8.83
CA VAL A 137 13.14 -11.33 9.50
C VAL A 137 14.50 -11.46 8.83
N ALA A 138 15.12 -10.33 8.46
CA ALA A 138 16.45 -10.33 7.87
C ALA A 138 17.47 -10.94 8.83
N GLU A 139 18.41 -11.73 8.29
CA GLU A 139 19.43 -12.45 9.07
C GLU A 139 20.26 -11.51 9.94
N SER A 140 20.56 -10.31 9.47
CA SER A 140 21.25 -9.25 10.24
C SER A 140 20.50 -8.84 11.50
N SER A 141 19.16 -8.90 11.50
CA SER A 141 18.33 -8.58 12.66
C SER A 141 18.28 -9.73 13.68
N ARG A 142 18.42 -10.98 13.24
CA ARG A 142 18.50 -12.15 14.12
C ARG A 142 19.79 -12.17 14.94
N VAL A 143 20.90 -11.74 14.33
CA VAL A 143 22.22 -11.67 15.00
C VAL A 143 22.24 -10.61 16.10
N SER A 144 21.58 -9.46 15.93
CA SER A 144 21.52 -8.42 16.96
C SER A 144 20.72 -8.86 18.18
N THR A 145 19.59 -9.54 17.97
CA THR A 145 18.76 -10.06 19.08
C THR A 145 19.47 -11.15 19.87
N ALA A 146 20.25 -12.01 19.20
CA ALA A 146 21.06 -13.04 19.87
C ALA A 146 22.23 -12.45 20.69
N ARG A 147 22.77 -11.27 20.29
CA ARG A 147 23.81 -10.57 21.05
C ARG A 147 23.28 -9.88 22.30
N GLU A 148 22.04 -9.39 22.28
CA GLU A 148 21.41 -8.76 23.46
C GLU A 148 20.98 -9.78 24.52
N LEU A 149 20.77 -11.05 24.16
CA LEU A 149 20.43 -12.13 25.08
C LEU A 149 21.64 -12.79 25.75
N ASN A 150 22.88 -12.39 25.44
CA ASN A 150 24.08 -12.92 26.07
C ASN A 150 24.97 -11.81 26.71
N PRO A 151 24.56 -11.21 27.84
CA PRO A 151 25.28 -10.08 28.44
C PRO A 151 26.49 -10.48 29.32
N MET A 152 26.93 -11.73 29.36
CA MET A 152 28.06 -12.17 30.19
C MET A 152 29.12 -12.86 29.38
N GLN A 153 29.96 -12.08 28.71
CA GLN A 153 31.40 -12.32 28.49
C GLN A 153 32.00 -11.12 27.73
N SER A 154 32.13 -9.97 28.37
CA SER A 154 33.10 -8.96 28.00
C SER A 154 34.25 -9.01 28.98
N SER A 155 35.27 -9.82 28.67
CA SER A 155 36.59 -9.64 29.22
C SER A 155 37.09 -8.24 28.85
N PHE A 156 37.42 -7.47 29.85
CA PHE A 156 38.10 -6.18 29.75
C PHE A 156 39.43 -6.37 29.00
N GLU A 157 39.49 -5.99 27.72
CA GLU A 157 40.74 -5.66 27.08
C GLU A 157 40.79 -4.15 26.84
N THR A 158 41.73 -3.52 27.52
CA THR A 158 42.11 -2.11 27.48
C THR A 158 42.46 -1.69 26.07
N ALA A 159 41.59 -0.90 25.42
CA ALA A 159 41.95 -0.19 24.20
C ALA A 159 42.56 1.19 24.51
N PRO A 160 43.57 1.64 23.77
CA PRO A 160 44.31 2.88 24.03
C PRO A 160 43.44 4.12 23.80
N ARG A 161 43.63 5.11 24.70
CA ARG A 161 43.00 6.43 24.67
C ARG A 161 43.24 7.14 23.30
N LEU A 162 42.23 7.27 22.48
CA LEU A 162 42.25 8.20 21.38
C LEU A 162 41.83 9.59 21.86
N THR A 163 42.69 10.54 21.56
CA THR A 163 42.67 11.97 21.89
C THR A 163 41.34 12.64 21.55
N GLN A 164 40.70 13.25 22.54
CA GLN A 164 39.52 14.08 22.33
C GLN A 164 39.85 15.32 21.49
N VAL A 165 39.32 15.37 20.26
CA VAL A 165 39.27 16.62 19.47
C VAL A 165 38.10 17.45 20.00
N ARG A 166 38.42 18.49 20.77
CA ARG A 166 37.48 19.46 21.31
C ARG A 166 37.05 20.44 20.21
N LEU A 167 35.90 20.22 19.58
CA LEU A 167 35.27 21.20 18.72
C LEU A 167 34.72 22.36 19.58
N LYS A 168 35.37 23.52 19.52
CA LYS A 168 34.86 24.76 20.10
C LYS A 168 33.71 25.30 19.24
N VAL A 169 32.47 25.07 19.65
CA VAL A 169 31.32 25.81 19.12
C VAL A 169 31.30 27.19 19.76
N ARG A 170 31.51 28.23 18.95
CA ARG A 170 31.40 29.63 19.35
C ARG A 170 29.91 29.96 19.52
N ALA A 171 29.43 30.10 20.75
CA ALA A 171 28.12 30.65 21.05
C ALA A 171 28.10 32.14 20.72
N ARG A 172 27.24 32.52 19.77
CA ARG A 172 26.87 33.93 19.51
C ARG A 172 25.80 34.31 20.54
N THR A 173 26.19 35.13 21.50
CA THR A 173 25.27 35.78 22.43
C THR A 173 24.48 36.87 21.71
N GLY A 174 23.19 36.67 21.55
CA GLY A 174 22.20 37.68 21.19
C GLY A 174 21.21 37.79 22.34
N LYS A 175 21.26 38.93 23.04
CA LYS A 175 20.31 39.33 24.08
C LYS A 175 18.99 39.66 23.42
N ASN A 176 17.92 38.96 23.78
CA ASN A 176 16.58 39.53 23.95
C ASN A 176 15.75 38.57 24.80
N ALA A 177 15.57 38.99 26.03
CA ALA A 177 14.71 38.38 26.99
C ALA A 177 13.28 38.87 26.79
N LEU A 178 12.34 37.96 26.57
CA LEU A 178 10.92 38.18 26.85
C LEU A 178 10.48 37.21 27.94
N ARG A 179 10.12 37.82 29.07
CA ARG A 179 9.55 37.22 30.27
C ARG A 179 8.21 36.56 29.93
N GLY A 180 8.09 35.26 30.12
CA GLY A 180 6.84 34.55 30.28
C GLY A 180 6.94 33.64 31.51
N GLN A 181 6.30 34.05 32.60
CA GLN A 181 6.19 33.24 33.83
C GLN A 181 5.22 32.08 33.56
N GLY A 182 5.70 30.86 33.51
CA GLY A 182 4.92 29.64 33.57
C GLY A 182 5.28 28.86 34.82
N HIS A 183 4.37 28.74 35.76
CA HIS A 183 4.47 27.91 36.97
C HIS A 183 4.68 26.43 36.59
N PHE A 184 5.86 25.89 36.89
CA PHE A 184 6.05 24.43 36.94
C PHE A 184 5.80 23.96 38.39
N SER A 185 4.68 23.25 38.56
CA SER A 185 4.43 22.50 39.80
C SER A 185 5.37 21.29 39.86
N LYS A 186 6.11 21.19 40.98
CA LYS A 186 6.91 20.02 41.33
C LYS A 186 5.99 18.86 41.71
N GLY A 187 6.29 17.66 41.17
CA GLY A 187 5.80 16.40 41.71
C GLY A 187 4.86 15.62 40.81
N GLY A 188 5.40 15.12 39.71
CA GLY A 188 4.78 14.01 38.97
C GLY A 188 5.88 13.02 38.63
N THR A 189 5.93 11.91 39.34
CA THR A 189 6.72 10.73 38.96
C THR A 189 6.29 10.29 37.57
N VAL A 190 7.19 10.41 36.59
CA VAL A 190 7.02 9.82 35.26
C VAL A 190 6.93 8.31 35.45
N PRO A 191 5.87 7.63 35.02
CA PRO A 191 5.82 6.18 35.14
C PRO A 191 6.96 5.60 34.30
N ALA A 192 7.81 4.80 34.95
CA ALA A 192 8.87 4.06 34.31
C ALA A 192 8.27 3.25 33.14
N ASN A 193 8.79 3.54 32.00
CA ASN A 193 8.82 2.82 30.75
C ASN A 193 8.16 1.42 30.77
N ARG A 194 6.98 1.32 30.18
CA ARG A 194 6.29 0.06 29.84
C ARG A 194 6.90 -0.68 28.63
N SER A 195 8.08 -0.28 28.18
CA SER A 195 8.68 -0.79 26.94
C SER A 195 9.43 -2.11 27.06
N GLY A 196 9.43 -2.74 28.24
CA GLY A 196 10.21 -3.96 28.46
C GLY A 196 9.43 -5.29 28.50
N ARG A 197 8.10 -5.26 28.68
CA ARG A 197 7.32 -6.50 28.84
C ARG A 197 6.45 -6.89 27.63
N ASP A 198 6.00 -5.90 26.83
CA ASP A 198 5.10 -6.19 25.69
C ASP A 198 5.85 -6.58 24.41
N MET A 199 7.17 -6.39 24.34
CA MET A 199 7.98 -6.80 23.19
C MET A 199 8.32 -8.30 23.18
N GLN A 200 8.14 -9.01 24.31
CA GLN A 200 8.42 -10.45 24.39
C GLN A 200 7.27 -11.35 23.93
N GLU A 201 6.04 -10.80 23.84
CA GLU A 201 4.87 -11.57 23.39
C GLU A 201 4.52 -11.37 21.90
N ILE A 202 5.09 -10.35 21.22
CA ILE A 202 4.82 -10.06 19.79
C ILE A 202 5.79 -10.77 18.85
N GLY A 203 6.86 -11.35 19.35
CA GLY A 203 7.88 -12.07 18.59
C GLY A 203 8.07 -13.48 19.11
N GLY A 204 7.06 -14.34 18.97
CA GLY A 204 7.31 -15.77 19.03
C GLY A 204 8.40 -16.09 17.99
N ASP A 205 9.30 -17.02 18.32
CA ASP A 205 10.51 -17.45 17.59
C ASP A 205 10.25 -17.99 16.15
N SER A 206 9.23 -17.46 15.48
CA SER A 206 8.82 -17.85 14.11
C SER A 206 9.78 -17.35 13.04
N GLY A 207 10.68 -16.42 13.38
CA GLY A 207 11.54 -15.76 12.38
C GLY A 207 10.78 -14.91 11.36
N MET A 208 9.51 -14.61 11.61
CA MET A 208 8.61 -13.83 10.76
C MET A 208 8.28 -12.48 11.41
N ARG A 209 7.96 -11.49 10.60
CA ARG A 209 7.49 -10.17 11.04
C ARG A 209 6.41 -9.65 10.10
N ASN A 210 5.67 -8.65 10.53
CA ASN A 210 4.70 -7.96 9.65
C ASN A 210 5.41 -7.38 8.42
N LYS A 211 4.81 -7.57 7.25
CA LYS A 211 5.29 -7.02 5.99
C LYS A 211 5.35 -5.48 6.09
N ARG A 212 6.48 -4.92 5.65
CA ARG A 212 6.67 -3.46 5.63
C ARG A 212 5.82 -2.81 4.55
N SER A 213 5.53 -1.50 4.73
CA SER A 213 4.66 -0.73 3.83
C SER A 213 5.35 -0.23 2.54
N VAL A 214 6.59 -0.61 2.26
CA VAL A 214 7.27 -0.33 0.98
C VAL A 214 7.52 -1.64 0.26
N TRP A 215 6.79 -1.85 -0.84
CA TRP A 215 6.85 -3.08 -1.63
C TRP A 215 7.65 -2.86 -2.90
N ARG A 216 8.73 -3.61 -3.05
CA ARG A 216 9.57 -3.54 -4.23
C ARG A 216 9.11 -4.60 -5.23
N VAL A 217 8.38 -4.16 -6.26
CA VAL A 217 7.85 -5.03 -7.31
C VAL A 217 8.16 -4.42 -8.67
N ALA A 218 8.76 -5.21 -9.57
CA ALA A 218 9.02 -4.75 -10.94
C ALA A 218 7.71 -4.65 -11.74
N THR A 219 7.64 -3.66 -12.63
CA THR A 219 6.58 -3.64 -13.64
C THR A 219 6.85 -4.76 -14.66
N THR A 220 5.82 -5.52 -14.99
CA THR A 220 5.90 -6.56 -16.02
C THR A 220 5.35 -5.97 -17.31
N PRO A 221 6.16 -5.90 -18.38
CA PRO A 221 5.63 -5.52 -19.69
C PRO A 221 4.57 -6.54 -20.12
N TYR A 222 3.40 -6.05 -20.49
CA TYR A 222 2.41 -6.91 -21.13
C TYR A 222 2.73 -6.99 -22.64
N ALA A 223 2.76 -8.20 -23.19
CA ALA A 223 3.12 -8.42 -24.62
C ALA A 223 2.07 -7.90 -25.62
N GLY A 224 0.94 -7.40 -25.16
CA GLY A 224 -0.12 -6.77 -25.98
C GLY A 224 0.01 -5.26 -26.01
N SER A 225 -0.47 -4.64 -27.09
CA SER A 225 -0.26 -3.23 -27.45
C SER A 225 -0.86 -2.18 -26.50
N HIS A 226 -1.50 -2.54 -25.38
CA HIS A 226 -2.39 -1.58 -24.74
C HIS A 226 -2.33 -1.41 -23.23
N LEU A 227 -1.47 -2.07 -22.41
CA LEU A 227 -1.98 -2.16 -21.05
C LEU A 227 -0.96 -1.89 -19.94
N ALA A 228 -1.23 -0.82 -19.19
CA ALA A 228 -0.73 -0.63 -17.84
C ALA A 228 -1.55 -1.50 -16.88
N THR A 229 -1.17 -2.75 -16.74
CA THR A 229 -1.70 -3.61 -15.69
C THR A 229 -0.74 -3.61 -14.52
N PHE A 230 -1.25 -3.63 -13.30
CA PHE A 230 -0.38 -3.91 -12.16
C PHE A 230 0.12 -5.36 -12.23
N PRO A 231 1.34 -5.64 -11.75
CA PRO A 231 1.88 -7.00 -11.71
C PRO A 231 1.08 -7.90 -10.78
N SER A 232 0.92 -9.19 -11.14
CA SER A 232 0.26 -10.18 -10.27
C SER A 232 0.88 -10.25 -8.87
N GLN A 233 2.22 -10.18 -8.77
CA GLN A 233 2.96 -10.17 -7.51
C GLN A 233 2.60 -8.99 -6.58
N LEU A 234 2.11 -7.88 -7.15
CA LEU A 234 1.72 -6.71 -6.37
C LEU A 234 0.42 -6.93 -5.62
N ILE A 235 -0.56 -7.59 -6.28
CA ILE A 235 -1.91 -7.74 -5.77
C ILE A 235 -2.14 -9.07 -5.03
N GLU A 236 -1.25 -10.03 -5.21
CA GLU A 236 -1.31 -11.32 -4.51
C GLU A 236 -1.43 -11.15 -2.99
N PRO A 237 -0.56 -10.40 -2.29
CA PRO A 237 -0.70 -10.18 -0.86
C PRO A 237 -1.99 -9.44 -0.50
N CYS A 238 -2.50 -8.54 -1.36
CA CYS A 238 -3.76 -7.85 -1.12
C CYS A 238 -4.96 -8.81 -1.10
N ILE A 239 -4.99 -9.77 -2.04
CA ILE A 239 -6.03 -10.80 -2.14
C ILE A 239 -5.93 -11.78 -0.97
N LEU A 240 -4.72 -12.23 -0.64
CA LEU A 240 -4.48 -13.14 0.49
C LEU A 240 -4.94 -12.52 1.80
N ALA A 241 -4.57 -11.26 2.06
CA ALA A 241 -4.93 -10.56 3.28
C ALA A 241 -6.43 -10.24 3.35
N GLY A 242 -7.06 -9.92 2.22
CA GLY A 242 -8.43 -9.38 2.19
C GLY A 242 -9.53 -10.40 1.97
N ALA A 243 -9.23 -11.63 1.54
CA ALA A 243 -10.23 -12.66 1.27
C ALA A 243 -9.80 -14.04 1.77
N PRO A 244 -10.66 -14.78 2.52
CA PRO A 244 -10.40 -16.17 2.87
C PRO A 244 -10.45 -17.06 1.61
N VAL A 245 -9.96 -18.29 1.72
CA VAL A 245 -10.14 -19.31 0.67
C VAL A 245 -11.63 -19.44 0.35
N ASN A 246 -12.00 -19.59 -0.92
CA ASN A 246 -13.37 -19.55 -1.46
C ASN A 246 -14.07 -18.17 -1.29
N GLY A 247 -13.39 -17.15 -0.79
CA GLY A 247 -13.92 -15.79 -0.74
C GLY A 247 -14.07 -15.16 -2.13
N VAL A 248 -14.82 -14.06 -2.21
CA VAL A 248 -15.08 -13.32 -3.46
C VAL A 248 -14.25 -12.06 -3.50
N VAL A 249 -13.49 -11.88 -4.57
CA VAL A 249 -12.69 -10.69 -4.89
C VAL A 249 -13.43 -9.85 -5.94
N LEU A 250 -13.58 -8.55 -5.70
CA LEU A 250 -14.21 -7.60 -6.63
C LEU A 250 -13.15 -6.73 -7.29
N ASP A 251 -13.30 -6.50 -8.61
CA ASP A 251 -12.55 -5.47 -9.32
C ASP A 251 -13.49 -4.70 -10.28
N PRO A 252 -13.87 -3.45 -9.96
CA PRO A 252 -14.75 -2.64 -10.80
C PRO A 252 -14.07 -2.03 -12.02
N PHE A 253 -12.74 -2.18 -12.18
CA PHE A 253 -11.94 -1.71 -13.31
C PHE A 253 -11.07 -2.87 -13.84
N PHE A 254 -11.73 -3.94 -14.28
CA PHE A 254 -11.15 -5.26 -14.45
C PHE A 254 -10.05 -5.35 -15.52
N GLY A 255 -10.11 -4.50 -16.54
CA GLY A 255 -9.12 -4.45 -17.61
C GLY A 255 -8.89 -5.82 -18.23
N THR A 256 -7.63 -6.27 -18.25
CA THR A 256 -7.24 -7.57 -18.80
C THR A 256 -7.52 -8.76 -17.91
N GLY A 257 -8.09 -8.58 -16.72
CA GLY A 257 -8.45 -9.67 -15.82
C GLY A 257 -7.35 -10.15 -14.89
N THR A 258 -6.30 -9.36 -14.63
CA THR A 258 -5.20 -9.75 -13.73
C THR A 258 -5.71 -10.12 -12.33
N THR A 259 -6.65 -9.33 -11.78
CA THR A 259 -7.26 -9.60 -10.47
C THR A 259 -7.98 -10.95 -10.44
N GLY A 260 -8.73 -11.26 -11.49
CA GLY A 260 -9.44 -12.55 -11.62
C GLY A 260 -8.47 -13.72 -11.71
N GLU A 261 -7.43 -13.61 -12.54
CA GLU A 261 -6.40 -14.63 -12.67
C GLU A 261 -5.72 -14.95 -11.33
N VAL A 262 -5.30 -13.90 -10.59
CA VAL A 262 -4.66 -14.07 -9.28
C VAL A 262 -5.65 -14.63 -8.26
N ALA A 263 -6.90 -14.14 -8.22
CA ALA A 263 -7.92 -14.68 -7.33
C ALA A 263 -8.14 -16.18 -7.54
N GLN A 264 -8.33 -16.62 -8.80
CA GLN A 264 -8.47 -18.04 -9.12
C GLN A 264 -7.25 -18.88 -8.74
N SER A 265 -6.03 -18.36 -8.99
CA SER A 265 -4.80 -19.08 -8.65
C SER A 265 -4.64 -19.30 -7.15
N LEU A 266 -5.26 -18.45 -6.35
CA LEU A 266 -5.25 -18.50 -4.89
C LEU A 266 -6.50 -19.22 -4.31
N GLY A 267 -7.35 -19.82 -5.14
CA GLY A 267 -8.56 -20.51 -4.67
C GLY A 267 -9.68 -19.57 -4.23
N ARG A 268 -9.77 -18.36 -4.81
CA ARG A 268 -10.83 -17.40 -4.57
C ARG A 268 -11.68 -17.24 -5.82
N SER A 269 -12.96 -16.93 -5.64
CA SER A 269 -13.83 -16.49 -6.72
C SER A 269 -13.64 -14.99 -6.97
N PHE A 270 -14.05 -14.51 -8.14
CA PHE A 270 -13.97 -13.08 -8.46
C PHE A 270 -15.21 -12.57 -9.18
N ILE A 271 -15.39 -11.24 -9.13
CA ILE A 271 -16.36 -10.47 -9.92
C ILE A 271 -15.59 -9.33 -10.55
N GLY A 272 -15.53 -9.26 -11.86
CA GLY A 272 -14.91 -8.17 -12.63
C GLY A 272 -15.95 -7.34 -13.36
N CYS A 273 -15.77 -6.02 -13.41
CA CYS A 273 -16.53 -5.12 -14.28
C CYS A 273 -15.56 -4.45 -15.25
N GLU A 274 -15.92 -4.43 -16.53
CA GLU A 274 -15.14 -3.78 -17.58
C GLU A 274 -16.06 -3.00 -18.49
N LEU A 275 -15.64 -1.79 -18.84
CA LEU A 275 -16.41 -0.91 -19.72
C LEU A 275 -16.15 -1.21 -21.19
N ASP A 276 -14.91 -1.52 -21.54
CA ASP A 276 -14.46 -1.76 -22.91
C ASP A 276 -14.53 -3.25 -23.24
N ALA A 277 -15.48 -3.61 -24.09
CA ALA A 277 -15.67 -4.99 -24.57
C ALA A 277 -14.44 -5.54 -25.33
N ALA A 278 -13.54 -4.70 -25.81
CA ALA A 278 -12.30 -5.14 -26.47
C ALA A 278 -11.38 -5.97 -25.56
N TYR A 279 -11.54 -5.87 -24.23
CA TYR A 279 -10.80 -6.68 -23.27
C TYR A 279 -11.33 -8.12 -23.12
N GLU A 280 -12.56 -8.39 -23.55
CA GLU A 280 -13.20 -9.69 -23.33
C GLU A 280 -12.40 -10.89 -23.89
N PRO A 281 -11.83 -10.85 -25.12
CA PRO A 281 -11.01 -11.96 -25.63
C PRO A 281 -9.78 -12.23 -24.78
N VAL A 282 -9.11 -11.16 -24.28
CA VAL A 282 -7.92 -11.26 -23.44
C VAL A 282 -8.29 -11.85 -22.08
N GLN A 283 -9.40 -11.42 -21.50
CA GLN A 283 -9.93 -11.95 -20.24
C GLN A 283 -10.25 -13.45 -20.37
N LYS A 284 -10.95 -13.85 -21.44
CA LYS A 284 -11.27 -15.25 -21.71
C LYS A 284 -10.01 -16.11 -21.86
N GLN A 285 -9.01 -15.64 -22.58
CA GLN A 285 -7.74 -16.33 -22.71
C GLN A 285 -7.04 -16.51 -21.35
N ARG A 286 -6.95 -15.42 -20.56
CA ARG A 286 -6.25 -15.40 -19.27
C ARG A 286 -6.94 -16.26 -18.21
N LEU A 287 -8.26 -16.24 -18.17
CA LEU A 287 -9.07 -16.94 -17.19
C LEU A 287 -9.37 -18.40 -17.59
N GLY A 288 -9.45 -18.69 -18.90
CA GLY A 288 -9.74 -20.03 -19.43
C GLY A 288 -8.57 -21.01 -19.36
N GLN A 289 -7.32 -20.53 -19.28
CA GLN A 289 -6.13 -21.40 -19.30
C GLN A 289 -5.94 -22.22 -18.01
N ARG A 290 -6.68 -21.97 -16.93
CA ARG A 290 -6.56 -22.70 -15.65
C ARG A 290 -7.74 -23.61 -15.30
N GLY A 291 -8.73 -23.72 -16.19
CA GLY A 291 -10.02 -24.39 -15.93
C GLY A 291 -10.07 -25.89 -16.12
N LEU A 292 -9.03 -26.57 -16.60
CA LEU A 292 -9.09 -28.00 -16.89
C LEU A 292 -7.80 -28.71 -16.44
N LYS A 293 -7.69 -28.98 -15.14
CA LYS A 293 -7.00 -30.18 -14.71
C LYS A 293 -8.00 -31.30 -14.82
N PHE A 294 -7.99 -32.02 -15.94
CA PHE A 294 -8.54 -33.34 -15.99
C PHE A 294 -7.62 -34.23 -15.17
N GLU A 295 -8.10 -34.78 -14.06
CA GLU A 295 -7.49 -35.95 -13.47
C GLU A 295 -7.75 -37.06 -14.47
N GLU A 296 -6.70 -37.57 -15.11
CA GLU A 296 -6.79 -38.75 -15.92
C GLU A 296 -7.08 -39.95 -14.97
N PRO A 297 -7.92 -40.91 -15.39
CA PRO A 297 -8.39 -42.03 -14.60
C PRO A 297 -7.28 -43.03 -14.20
#